data_62340e01328ee716a39f77727050364f
#
_entry.id   62340e01328ee716a39f77727050364f
#
_cell.length_a   1.000
_cell.length_b   1.000
_cell.length_c   1.000
_cell.angle_alpha   90.00
_cell.angle_beta   90.00
_cell.angle_gamma   90.00
#
_symmetry.space_group_name_H-M   'P 1'
#
loop_
_entity.id
_entity.type
_entity.pdbx_description
1 polymer ?
#
loop_
_entity_poly.entity_id
_entity_poly.type
_entity_poly.pdbx_seq_one_letter_code
_entity_poly.pdbx_strand_id
1 'polypeptide(L)'
;GEIEFEGKQVRYNVPRTAMKDGIAYITEDRKIEGFFDTMSIIENIHAGLLAKKKNPAGILSLSEARNLADEWISALKVRAIDPNAKIVELSGGNQQKVVIAKALVQAPKLIIFDEPTRGVDVGAIVEIHTLINRLADEGLAVVVISSYLPEILALSDRILIARQGKIVEEMKANEATEKSVMYAAVH
;
A
#
# COMPACT_ATOMS: atom_id res chain seq x y z
N GLY A 1 20.13 -13.47 0.59
CA GLY A 1 19.13 -13.73 -0.43
C GLY A 1 19.35 -12.87 -1.65
N GLU A 2 18.73 -13.22 -2.75
CA GLU A 2 18.78 -12.51 -4.01
C GLU A 2 17.39 -11.97 -4.32
N ILE A 3 17.34 -10.77 -4.90
CA ILE A 3 16.09 -10.16 -5.36
C ILE A 3 16.26 -9.89 -6.86
N GLU A 4 15.31 -10.36 -7.64
CA GLU A 4 15.21 -10.05 -9.06
C GLU A 4 13.95 -9.20 -9.29
N PHE A 5 14.10 -8.10 -10.00
CA PHE A 5 13.00 -7.21 -10.36
C PHE A 5 13.11 -6.85 -11.85
N GLU A 6 12.05 -7.14 -12.62
CA GLU A 6 12.02 -6.96 -14.08
C GLU A 6 13.22 -7.61 -14.81
N GLY A 7 13.60 -8.85 -14.42
CA GLY A 7 14.70 -9.59 -15.01
C GLY A 7 16.10 -9.07 -14.64
N LYS A 8 16.21 -8.18 -13.65
CA LYS A 8 17.47 -7.63 -13.18
C LYS A 8 17.68 -7.96 -11.71
N GLN A 9 18.86 -8.44 -11.39
CA GLN A 9 19.26 -8.59 -10.00
C GLN A 9 19.41 -7.23 -9.33
N VAL A 10 18.71 -7.01 -8.22
CA VAL A 10 18.68 -5.73 -7.51
C VAL A 10 19.03 -5.89 -6.05
N ARG A 11 19.61 -4.84 -5.47
CA ARG A 11 19.87 -4.72 -4.04
C ARG A 11 19.63 -3.29 -3.60
N TYR A 12 18.63 -3.09 -2.78
CA TYR A 12 18.26 -1.77 -2.31
C TYR A 12 18.84 -1.52 -0.91
N ASN A 13 19.75 -0.56 -0.82
CA ASN A 13 20.32 -0.13 0.47
C ASN A 13 19.52 1.01 1.10
N VAL A 14 18.72 1.71 0.31
CA VAL A 14 17.85 2.82 0.74
C VAL A 14 16.50 2.75 0.01
N PRO A 15 15.39 3.11 0.65
CA PRO A 15 14.05 3.04 0.05
C PRO A 15 13.93 3.82 -1.25
N ARG A 16 14.59 4.97 -1.37
CA ARG A 16 14.53 5.83 -2.55
C ARG A 16 14.94 5.13 -3.85
N THR A 17 15.86 4.16 -3.80
CA THR A 17 16.26 3.42 -5.00
C THR A 17 15.17 2.45 -5.44
N ALA A 18 14.53 1.74 -4.52
CA ALA A 18 13.39 0.88 -4.81
C ALA A 18 12.20 1.70 -5.39
N MET A 19 11.92 2.87 -4.81
CA MET A 19 10.87 3.78 -5.30
C MET A 19 11.14 4.25 -6.74
N LYS A 20 12.40 4.52 -7.11
CA LYS A 20 12.76 4.90 -8.48
C LYS A 20 12.52 3.78 -9.48
N ASP A 21 12.74 2.54 -9.07
CA ASP A 21 12.51 1.37 -9.91
C ASP A 21 11.00 1.02 -10.00
N GLY A 22 10.17 1.68 -9.20
CA GLY A 22 8.72 1.51 -9.23
C GLY A 22 8.20 0.55 -8.15
N ILE A 23 8.90 0.41 -7.03
CA ILE A 23 8.42 -0.37 -5.88
C ILE A 23 7.87 0.59 -4.83
N ALA A 24 6.62 0.42 -4.44
CA ALA A 24 6.00 1.12 -3.32
C ALA A 24 5.74 0.17 -2.16
N TYR A 25 5.85 0.69 -0.94
CA TYR A 25 5.60 -0.03 0.30
C TYR A 25 4.62 0.75 1.16
N ILE A 26 3.60 0.08 1.63
CA ILE A 26 2.61 0.60 2.58
C ILE A 26 2.85 -0.12 3.89
N THR A 27 3.22 0.63 4.89
CA THR A 27 3.66 0.17 6.20
C THR A 27 2.50 -0.31 7.07
N GLU A 28 2.78 -1.25 7.97
CA GLU A 28 1.88 -1.76 8.99
C GLU A 28 1.38 -0.64 9.92
N ASP A 29 2.28 0.22 10.40
CA ASP A 29 1.91 1.35 11.26
C ASP A 29 1.81 2.65 10.46
N ARG A 30 0.64 2.88 9.88
CA ARG A 30 0.39 4.10 9.12
C ARG A 30 0.53 5.39 9.93
N LYS A 31 0.31 5.34 11.27
CA LYS A 31 0.34 6.55 12.11
C LYS A 31 1.76 7.01 12.38
N ILE A 32 2.71 6.09 12.46
CA ILE A 32 4.12 6.40 12.71
C ILE A 32 4.87 6.63 11.41
N GLU A 33 4.62 5.80 10.39
CA GLU A 33 5.44 5.75 9.17
C GLU A 33 4.67 6.08 7.89
N GLY A 34 3.34 5.94 7.89
CA GLY A 34 2.53 6.03 6.69
C GLY A 34 2.24 7.46 6.23
N PHE A 35 2.07 8.41 7.15
CA PHE A 35 1.72 9.79 6.83
C PHE A 35 2.36 10.80 7.79
N PHE A 36 2.30 12.07 7.41
CA PHE A 36 2.73 13.19 8.25
C PHE A 36 1.49 13.77 8.95
N ASP A 37 1.39 13.61 10.24
CA ASP A 37 0.23 13.93 11.09
C ASP A 37 -0.09 15.44 11.14
N THR A 38 0.94 16.28 11.00
CA THR A 38 0.82 17.75 10.99
C THR A 38 0.40 18.31 9.63
N MET A 39 0.49 17.49 8.56
CA MET A 39 0.20 17.89 7.19
C MET A 39 -1.26 17.63 6.80
N SER A 40 -1.75 18.41 5.85
CA SER A 40 -3.05 18.21 5.21
C SER A 40 -3.08 16.94 4.35
N ILE A 41 -4.27 16.54 3.92
CA ILE A 41 -4.48 15.44 2.98
C ILE A 41 -3.73 15.72 1.67
N ILE A 42 -3.85 16.92 1.12
CA ILE A 42 -3.15 17.36 -0.11
C ILE A 42 -1.64 17.20 0.05
N GLU A 43 -1.09 17.73 1.14
CA GLU A 43 0.36 17.68 1.38
C GLU A 43 0.87 16.26 1.55
N ASN A 44 0.10 15.38 2.21
CA ASN A 44 0.45 13.97 2.35
C ASN A 44 0.50 13.26 1.00
N ILE A 45 -0.51 13.42 0.15
CA ILE A 45 -0.54 12.83 -1.20
C ILE A 45 0.63 13.39 -2.03
N HIS A 46 0.82 14.70 -2.00
CA HIS A 46 1.88 15.38 -2.73
C HIS A 46 3.29 14.92 -2.30
N ALA A 47 3.50 14.65 -1.01
CA ALA A 47 4.78 14.13 -0.50
C ALA A 47 5.21 12.84 -1.21
N GLY A 48 4.25 11.98 -1.60
CA GLY A 48 4.53 10.78 -2.39
C GLY A 48 5.17 11.10 -3.74
N LEU A 49 4.67 12.11 -4.44
CA LEU A 49 5.23 12.54 -5.73
C LEU A 49 6.63 13.17 -5.57
N LEU A 50 6.83 14.00 -4.54
CA LEU A 50 8.14 14.62 -4.25
C LEU A 50 9.21 13.57 -3.96
N ALA A 51 8.86 12.48 -3.30
CA ALA A 51 9.79 11.42 -2.95
C ALA A 51 10.41 10.74 -4.20
N LYS A 52 9.66 10.67 -5.32
CA LYS A 52 10.13 10.11 -6.60
C LYS A 52 10.96 11.09 -7.43
N LYS A 53 10.74 12.41 -7.31
CA LYS A 53 11.43 13.42 -8.15
C LYS A 53 12.94 13.46 -7.89
N LYS A 54 13.72 13.56 -8.98
CA LYS A 54 15.19 13.69 -8.92
C LYS A 54 15.63 15.04 -8.36
N ASN A 55 14.83 16.10 -8.56
CA ASN A 55 15.15 17.45 -8.14
C ASN A 55 14.03 18.02 -7.26
N PRO A 56 14.23 18.10 -5.93
CA PRO A 56 13.25 18.64 -5.01
C PRO A 56 13.02 20.17 -5.19
N ALA A 57 13.89 20.86 -5.92
CA ALA A 57 13.72 22.27 -6.29
C ALA A 57 12.68 22.50 -7.41
N GLY A 58 12.17 21.44 -8.04
CA GLY A 58 11.00 21.53 -8.91
C GLY A 58 9.74 21.78 -8.07
N ILE A 59 9.48 23.04 -7.77
CA ILE A 59 8.26 23.48 -7.09
C ILE A 59 7.08 23.07 -8.00
N LEU A 60 6.31 22.07 -7.54
CA LEU A 60 4.96 21.92 -8.08
C LEU A 60 4.18 23.13 -7.60
N SER A 61 3.42 23.74 -8.51
CA SER A 61 2.53 24.81 -8.10
C SER A 61 1.50 24.24 -7.11
N LEU A 62 1.02 25.07 -6.20
CA LEU A 62 -0.03 24.67 -5.25
C LEU A 62 -1.28 24.15 -6.00
N SER A 63 -1.55 24.68 -7.19
CA SER A 63 -2.65 24.22 -8.04
C SER A 63 -2.44 22.80 -8.58
N GLU A 64 -1.22 22.46 -9.00
CA GLU A 64 -0.89 21.08 -9.45
C GLU A 64 -1.01 20.07 -8.33
N ALA A 65 -0.51 20.42 -7.14
CA ALA A 65 -0.63 19.57 -5.94
C ALA A 65 -2.10 19.33 -5.58
N ARG A 66 -2.93 20.39 -5.67
CA ARG A 66 -4.36 20.29 -5.39
C ARG A 66 -5.09 19.42 -6.42
N ASN A 67 -4.89 19.66 -7.70
CA ASN A 67 -5.52 18.89 -8.77
C ASN A 67 -5.17 17.40 -8.66
N LEU A 68 -3.91 17.08 -8.38
CA LEU A 68 -3.47 15.70 -8.16
C LEU A 68 -4.16 15.07 -6.94
N ALA A 69 -4.26 15.81 -5.85
CA ALA A 69 -4.91 15.32 -4.64
C ALA A 69 -6.42 15.10 -4.86
N ASP A 70 -7.09 16.03 -5.53
CA ASP A 70 -8.53 15.93 -5.86
C ASP A 70 -8.81 14.70 -6.73
N GLU A 71 -7.94 14.42 -7.71
CA GLU A 71 -8.01 13.21 -8.54
C GLU A 71 -7.95 11.94 -7.69
N TRP A 72 -6.96 11.80 -6.81
CA TRP A 72 -6.78 10.62 -5.98
C TRP A 72 -7.82 10.50 -4.87
N ILE A 73 -8.26 11.61 -4.27
CA ILE A 73 -9.36 11.64 -3.30
C ILE A 73 -10.63 11.08 -3.94
N SER A 74 -10.93 11.51 -5.16
CA SER A 74 -12.07 11.02 -5.93
C SER A 74 -11.92 9.55 -6.32
N ALA A 75 -10.78 9.17 -6.92
CA ALA A 75 -10.52 7.81 -7.41
C ALA A 75 -10.59 6.76 -6.29
N LEU A 76 -10.13 7.09 -5.08
CA LEU A 76 -10.14 6.21 -3.92
C LEU A 76 -11.36 6.42 -3.02
N LYS A 77 -12.26 7.33 -3.38
CA LYS A 77 -13.46 7.65 -2.60
C LYS A 77 -13.09 7.99 -1.15
N VAL A 78 -12.08 8.83 -0.96
CA VAL A 78 -11.72 9.34 0.38
C VAL A 78 -12.83 10.26 0.85
N ARG A 79 -13.42 9.96 2.00
CA ARG A 79 -14.47 10.79 2.59
C ARG A 79 -13.80 11.89 3.42
N ALA A 80 -13.52 13.01 2.79
CA ALA A 80 -13.01 14.22 3.41
C ALA A 80 -13.98 15.38 3.14
N ILE A 81 -14.23 16.20 4.16
CA ILE A 81 -15.05 17.41 4.03
C ILE A 81 -14.24 18.49 3.32
N ASP A 82 -12.96 18.61 3.63
CA ASP A 82 -12.01 19.55 3.03
C ASP A 82 -10.66 18.83 2.78
N PRO A 83 -10.15 18.83 1.54
CA PRO A 83 -8.81 18.32 1.24
C PRO A 83 -7.66 19.01 1.99
N ASN A 84 -7.88 20.24 2.50
CA ASN A 84 -6.92 20.95 3.33
C ASN A 84 -6.98 20.54 4.82
N ALA A 85 -7.96 19.73 5.23
CA ALA A 85 -8.03 19.19 6.59
C ALA A 85 -6.80 18.34 6.89
N LYS A 86 -6.42 18.26 8.15
CA LYS A 86 -5.31 17.38 8.57
C LYS A 86 -5.73 15.92 8.44
N ILE A 87 -4.79 15.08 8.02
CA ILE A 87 -5.05 13.65 7.84
C ILE A 87 -5.53 12.97 9.14
N VAL A 88 -5.11 13.45 10.29
CA VAL A 88 -5.52 12.92 11.59
C VAL A 88 -7.00 13.12 11.91
N GLU A 89 -7.68 14.01 11.21
CA GLU A 89 -9.12 14.26 11.36
C GLU A 89 -9.98 13.20 10.62
N LEU A 90 -9.34 12.38 9.78
CA LEU A 90 -10.01 11.31 9.04
C LEU A 90 -10.19 10.06 9.91
N SER A 91 -11.23 9.25 9.58
CA SER A 91 -11.34 7.88 10.07
C SER A 91 -10.17 7.01 9.61
N GLY A 92 -9.88 5.91 10.35
CA GLY A 92 -8.79 5.01 10.02
C GLY A 92 -8.79 4.50 8.59
N GLY A 93 -9.97 4.15 8.05
CA GLY A 93 -10.10 3.71 6.67
C GLY A 93 -9.79 4.81 5.64
N ASN A 94 -10.18 6.05 5.91
CA ASN A 94 -9.86 7.17 5.03
C ASN A 94 -8.38 7.57 5.13
N GLN A 95 -7.77 7.50 6.32
CA GLN A 95 -6.32 7.64 6.48
C GLN A 95 -5.56 6.61 5.64
N GLN A 96 -5.99 5.34 5.68
CA GLN A 96 -5.38 4.27 4.89
C GLN A 96 -5.47 4.55 3.39
N LYS A 97 -6.61 5.02 2.90
CA LYS A 97 -6.78 5.44 1.51
C LYS A 97 -5.85 6.58 1.10
N VAL A 98 -5.61 7.55 1.98
CA VAL A 98 -4.64 8.63 1.72
C VAL A 98 -3.21 8.08 1.65
N VAL A 99 -2.84 7.13 2.52
CA VAL A 99 -1.53 6.45 2.46
C VAL A 99 -1.38 5.67 1.15
N ILE A 100 -2.43 4.99 0.70
CA ILE A 100 -2.45 4.32 -0.61
C ILE A 100 -2.30 5.34 -1.74
N ALA A 101 -3.04 6.45 -1.71
CA ALA A 101 -2.92 7.52 -2.70
C ALA A 101 -1.47 8.05 -2.78
N LYS A 102 -0.85 8.33 -1.62
CA LYS A 102 0.56 8.74 -1.50
C LYS A 102 1.53 7.76 -2.18
N ALA A 103 1.23 6.45 -2.15
CA ALA A 103 2.01 5.45 -2.84
C ALA A 103 1.72 5.42 -4.35
N LEU A 104 0.45 5.48 -4.74
CA LEU A 104 0.01 5.36 -6.14
C LEU A 104 0.40 6.56 -7.02
N VAL A 105 0.48 7.78 -6.47
CA VAL A 105 0.98 8.96 -7.23
C VAL A 105 2.40 8.78 -7.77
N GLN A 106 3.13 7.81 -7.24
CA GLN A 106 4.47 7.46 -7.71
C GLN A 106 4.43 6.58 -8.97
N ALA A 107 3.25 6.15 -9.44
CA ALA A 107 3.05 5.20 -10.51
C ALA A 107 3.94 3.96 -10.30
N PRO A 108 3.71 3.18 -9.24
CA PRO A 108 4.50 1.98 -8.97
C PRO A 108 4.19 0.88 -9.97
N LYS A 109 5.12 -0.08 -10.11
CA LYS A 109 4.96 -1.34 -10.84
C LYS A 109 4.65 -2.50 -9.89
N LEU A 110 5.15 -2.38 -8.67
CA LEU A 110 4.91 -3.30 -7.56
C LEU A 110 4.51 -2.50 -6.33
N ILE A 111 3.47 -2.93 -5.65
CA ILE A 111 3.07 -2.39 -4.35
C ILE A 111 3.02 -3.51 -3.31
N ILE A 112 3.64 -3.26 -2.17
CA ILE A 112 3.63 -4.15 -1.01
C ILE A 112 2.73 -3.52 0.05
N PHE A 113 1.67 -4.21 0.40
CA PHE A 113 0.78 -3.86 1.50
C PHE A 113 1.15 -4.68 2.73
N ASP A 114 1.57 -4.02 3.79
CA ASP A 114 1.87 -4.64 5.07
C ASP A 114 0.74 -4.33 6.05
N GLU A 115 -0.02 -5.36 6.46
CA GLU A 115 -1.21 -5.28 7.31
C GLU A 115 -2.20 -4.17 6.86
N PRO A 116 -2.69 -4.20 5.60
CA PRO A 116 -3.41 -3.07 4.99
C PRO A 116 -4.69 -2.65 5.71
N THR A 117 -5.29 -3.54 6.48
CA THR A 117 -6.55 -3.29 7.18
C THR A 117 -6.40 -3.17 8.70
N ARG A 118 -5.17 -3.19 9.21
CA ARG A 118 -4.92 -3.05 10.64
C ARG A 118 -5.44 -1.72 11.18
N GLY A 119 -6.29 -1.81 12.22
CA GLY A 119 -6.89 -0.62 12.86
C GLY A 119 -7.85 0.15 11.97
N VAL A 120 -8.47 -0.55 11.02
CA VAL A 120 -9.51 -0.05 10.12
C VAL A 120 -10.86 -0.64 10.55
N ASP A 121 -11.92 0.13 10.44
CA ASP A 121 -13.28 -0.35 10.72
C ASP A 121 -13.76 -1.36 9.66
N VAL A 122 -14.69 -2.24 10.06
CA VAL A 122 -15.16 -3.36 9.22
C VAL A 122 -15.72 -2.89 7.88
N GLY A 123 -16.41 -1.76 7.85
CA GLY A 123 -16.96 -1.23 6.60
C GLY A 123 -15.88 -0.78 5.62
N ALA A 124 -14.79 -0.20 6.14
CA ALA A 124 -13.68 0.26 5.31
C ALA A 124 -12.76 -0.89 4.86
N ILE A 125 -12.72 -2.03 5.58
CA ILE A 125 -11.97 -3.22 5.16
C ILE A 125 -12.41 -3.66 3.76
N VAL A 126 -13.71 -3.80 3.53
CA VAL A 126 -14.27 -4.21 2.23
C VAL A 126 -13.88 -3.21 1.12
N GLU A 127 -13.90 -1.92 1.42
CA GLU A 127 -13.49 -0.88 0.46
C GLU A 127 -12.00 -0.99 0.10
N ILE A 128 -11.13 -1.30 1.08
CA ILE A 128 -9.70 -1.50 0.87
C ILE A 128 -9.43 -2.77 0.06
N HIS A 129 -10.08 -3.89 0.39
CA HIS A 129 -9.97 -5.14 -0.38
C HIS A 129 -10.39 -4.93 -1.85
N THR A 130 -11.52 -4.26 -2.07
CA THR A 130 -11.99 -3.93 -3.42
C THR A 130 -10.97 -3.07 -4.17
N LEU A 131 -10.33 -2.13 -3.49
CA LEU A 131 -9.28 -1.30 -4.07
C LEU A 131 -8.05 -2.13 -4.45
N ILE A 132 -7.57 -3.02 -3.57
CA ILE A 132 -6.41 -3.88 -3.82
C ILE A 132 -6.67 -4.79 -5.03
N ASN A 133 -7.84 -5.44 -5.10
CA ASN A 133 -8.22 -6.28 -6.22
C ASN A 133 -8.26 -5.47 -7.53
N ARG A 134 -8.87 -4.28 -7.53
CA ARG A 134 -8.90 -3.41 -8.70
C ARG A 134 -7.50 -3.05 -9.20
N LEU A 135 -6.56 -2.74 -8.30
CA LEU A 135 -5.18 -2.43 -8.68
C LEU A 135 -4.48 -3.62 -9.33
N ALA A 136 -4.72 -4.83 -8.83
CA ALA A 136 -4.21 -6.07 -9.43
C ALA A 136 -4.85 -6.31 -10.82
N ASP A 137 -6.16 -6.12 -10.97
CA ASP A 137 -6.87 -6.24 -12.25
C ASP A 137 -6.38 -5.22 -13.29
N GLU A 138 -5.96 -4.04 -12.85
CA GLU A 138 -5.34 -3.00 -13.68
C GLU A 138 -3.87 -3.34 -14.08
N GLY A 139 -3.34 -4.48 -13.62
CA GLY A 139 -2.02 -4.99 -13.97
C GLY A 139 -0.89 -4.59 -13.03
N LEU A 140 -1.19 -4.00 -11.88
CA LEU A 140 -0.20 -3.72 -10.86
C LEU A 140 0.20 -5.02 -10.14
N ALA A 141 1.48 -5.30 -10.01
CA ALA A 141 1.94 -6.39 -9.16
C ALA A 141 1.68 -6.04 -7.69
N VAL A 142 0.98 -6.93 -6.98
CA VAL A 142 0.58 -6.72 -5.59
C VAL A 142 1.13 -7.82 -4.70
N VAL A 143 1.72 -7.44 -3.58
CA VAL A 143 2.07 -8.33 -2.48
C VAL A 143 1.32 -7.87 -1.25
N VAL A 144 0.58 -8.77 -0.60
CA VAL A 144 -0.10 -8.51 0.67
C VAL A 144 0.56 -9.35 1.76
N ILE A 145 0.98 -8.68 2.83
CA ILE A 145 1.48 -9.30 4.05
C ILE A 145 0.41 -9.07 5.10
N SER A 146 -0.13 -10.13 5.67
CA SER A 146 -1.17 -10.02 6.69
C SER A 146 -1.15 -11.20 7.64
N SER A 147 -1.41 -10.92 8.91
CA SER A 147 -1.67 -11.91 9.95
C SER A 147 -3.15 -12.31 10.00
N TYR A 148 -4.02 -11.57 9.29
CA TYR A 148 -5.45 -11.83 9.24
C TYR A 148 -5.80 -12.77 8.09
N LEU A 149 -5.95 -14.05 8.40
CA LEU A 149 -6.15 -15.13 7.43
C LEU A 149 -7.32 -14.92 6.46
N PRO A 150 -8.49 -14.41 6.87
CA PRO A 150 -9.58 -14.11 5.94
C PRO A 150 -9.20 -13.09 4.86
N GLU A 151 -8.34 -12.11 5.18
CA GLU A 151 -7.83 -11.14 4.22
C GLU A 151 -6.95 -11.82 3.16
N ILE A 152 -6.01 -12.68 3.59
CA ILE A 152 -5.14 -13.43 2.68
C ILE A 152 -5.96 -14.31 1.73
N LEU A 153 -6.94 -15.05 2.25
CA LEU A 153 -7.80 -15.92 1.44
C LEU A 153 -8.68 -15.14 0.45
N ALA A 154 -9.07 -13.90 0.80
CA ALA A 154 -9.93 -13.07 -0.04
C ALA A 154 -9.18 -12.32 -1.16
N LEU A 155 -7.88 -12.06 -0.99
CA LEU A 155 -7.11 -11.18 -1.88
C LEU A 155 -6.10 -11.92 -2.76
N SER A 156 -5.69 -13.14 -2.39
CA SER A 156 -4.52 -13.77 -3.00
C SER A 156 -4.89 -14.74 -4.11
N ASP A 157 -4.07 -14.76 -5.17
CA ASP A 157 -4.03 -15.86 -6.15
C ASP A 157 -3.07 -16.97 -5.67
N ARG A 158 -2.04 -16.56 -4.92
CA ARG A 158 -0.98 -17.43 -4.42
C ARG A 158 -0.60 -17.02 -3.00
N ILE A 159 -0.49 -17.98 -2.11
CA ILE A 159 -0.21 -17.77 -0.68
C ILE A 159 1.14 -18.38 -0.33
N LEU A 160 2.02 -17.55 0.24
CA LEU A 160 3.31 -17.95 0.79
C LEU A 160 3.21 -17.94 2.32
N ILE A 161 3.47 -19.07 2.94
CA ILE A 161 3.37 -19.22 4.39
C ILE A 161 4.75 -19.05 5.00
N ALA A 162 4.89 -18.01 5.84
CA ALA A 162 6.14 -17.70 6.53
C ALA A 162 6.11 -18.21 7.97
N ARG A 163 7.18 -18.90 8.38
CA ARG A 163 7.39 -19.36 9.75
C ARG A 163 8.86 -19.26 10.12
N GLN A 164 9.15 -18.65 11.28
CA GLN A 164 10.52 -18.49 11.81
C GLN A 164 11.50 -17.89 10.77
N GLY A 165 11.06 -16.88 10.02
CA GLY A 165 11.88 -16.19 9.02
C GLY A 165 12.12 -16.96 7.71
N LYS A 166 11.37 -18.03 7.46
CA LYS A 166 11.46 -18.84 6.23
C LYS A 166 10.08 -19.03 5.63
N ILE A 167 10.02 -19.08 4.29
CA ILE A 167 8.82 -19.59 3.60
C ILE A 167 8.85 -21.13 3.74
N VAL A 168 7.82 -21.66 4.37
CA VAL A 168 7.70 -23.09 4.66
C VAL A 168 6.79 -23.81 3.68
N GLU A 169 5.83 -23.08 3.09
CA GLU A 169 4.90 -23.66 2.13
C GLU A 169 4.39 -22.59 1.16
N GLU A 170 4.01 -23.02 -0.04
CA GLU A 170 3.35 -22.23 -1.06
C GLU A 170 2.07 -22.94 -1.51
N MET A 171 0.95 -22.22 -1.54
CA MET A 171 -0.36 -22.75 -1.93
C MET A 171 -1.02 -21.85 -2.98
N LYS A 172 -1.79 -22.43 -3.90
CA LYS A 172 -2.73 -21.66 -4.70
C LYS A 172 -3.95 -21.32 -3.85
N ALA A 173 -4.50 -20.10 -4.00
CA ALA A 173 -5.61 -19.64 -3.18
C ALA A 173 -6.85 -20.53 -3.30
N ASN A 174 -7.14 -21.08 -4.47
CA ASN A 174 -8.27 -21.99 -4.69
C ASN A 174 -8.13 -23.37 -4.02
N GLU A 175 -6.92 -23.74 -3.58
CA GLU A 175 -6.61 -24.97 -2.86
C GLU A 175 -6.42 -24.73 -1.35
N ALA A 176 -6.25 -23.46 -0.96
CA ALA A 176 -5.99 -23.06 0.40
C ALA A 176 -7.28 -23.01 1.23
N THR A 177 -7.19 -23.46 2.46
CA THR A 177 -8.22 -23.35 3.48
C THR A 177 -7.61 -22.76 4.75
N GLU A 178 -8.42 -22.15 5.61
CA GLU A 178 -7.95 -21.67 6.91
C GLU A 178 -7.17 -22.75 7.65
N LYS A 179 -7.69 -23.99 7.63
CA LYS A 179 -7.05 -25.13 8.30
C LYS A 179 -5.70 -25.48 7.71
N SER A 180 -5.56 -25.53 6.37
CA SER A 180 -4.28 -25.87 5.72
C SER A 180 -3.22 -24.81 5.94
N VAL A 181 -3.59 -23.53 5.82
CA VAL A 181 -2.68 -22.39 6.05
C VAL A 181 -2.22 -22.36 7.51
N MET A 182 -3.16 -22.50 8.46
CA MET A 182 -2.82 -22.53 9.89
C MET A 182 -1.94 -23.75 10.24
N TYR A 183 -2.22 -24.91 9.67
CA TYR A 183 -1.40 -26.08 9.89
C TYR A 183 0.05 -25.85 9.47
N ALA A 184 0.28 -25.33 8.26
CA ALA A 184 1.62 -25.03 7.76
C ALA A 184 2.33 -23.92 8.55
N ALA A 185 1.58 -22.95 9.06
CA ALA A 185 2.14 -21.86 9.87
C ALA A 185 2.64 -22.32 11.25
N VAL A 186 2.09 -23.43 11.79
CA VAL A 186 2.40 -23.91 13.14
C VAL A 186 3.35 -25.11 13.12
N HIS A 187 3.23 -26.02 12.17
CA HIS A 187 4.00 -27.28 12.06
C HIS A 187 5.08 -27.18 10.99
#